data_5a309a9c4b8f7a7670917cc13b6e4214
#
_entry.id   5a309a9c4b8f7a7670917cc13b6e4214
#
_cell.length_a   1.000
_cell.length_b   1.000
_cell.length_c   1.000
_cell.angle_alpha   90.00
_cell.angle_beta   90.00
_cell.angle_gamma   90.00
#
_symmetry.space_group_name_H-M   'P 1'
#
loop_
_entity.id
_entity.type
_entity.pdbx_description
1 polymer ?
#
loop_
_entity_poly.entity_id
_entity_poly.type
_entity_poly.pdbx_seq_one_letter_code
_entity_poly.pdbx_strand_id
1 'polypeptide(L)'
;MSPAATKGAATREAILARAYALACVNGLEGLTIGTVAEQVGMSKSGVFAHFGSREDLQLATLEYGGDLFVRTVMLPALREKRGLPRLRALFANWAEWVRHEDDGGCLFLAAASEYDDRPGAVRNELVSMVRGWQREISRAIEQ
;
A
#
# COMPACT_ATOMS: atom_id res chain seq x y z
N MET A 1 -13.98 22.58 -6.94
CA MET A 1 -12.73 22.45 -6.15
C MET A 1 -11.75 23.57 -6.53
N SER A 2 -11.11 24.19 -5.55
CA SER A 2 -10.10 25.25 -5.79
C SER A 2 -8.86 24.67 -6.49
N PRO A 3 -8.22 25.40 -7.46
CA PRO A 3 -6.97 24.97 -8.09
C PRO A 3 -5.83 24.66 -7.11
N ALA A 4 -5.79 25.33 -5.97
CA ALA A 4 -4.79 25.10 -4.91
C ALA A 4 -5.03 23.76 -4.19
N ALA A 5 -6.28 23.36 -3.96
CA ALA A 5 -6.63 22.07 -3.35
C ALA A 5 -6.27 20.89 -4.27
N THR A 6 -6.48 21.06 -5.59
CA THR A 6 -6.09 20.03 -6.60
C THR A 6 -4.57 19.91 -6.72
N LYS A 7 -3.82 21.01 -6.66
CA LYS A 7 -2.36 20.98 -6.69
C LYS A 7 -1.76 20.30 -5.44
N GLY A 8 -2.29 20.58 -4.27
CA GLY A 8 -1.88 19.95 -3.02
C GLY A 8 -2.16 18.44 -3.02
N ALA A 9 -3.32 18.02 -3.52
CA ALA A 9 -3.68 16.61 -3.65
C ALA A 9 -2.75 15.87 -4.63
N ALA A 10 -2.45 16.47 -5.79
CA ALA A 10 -1.52 15.89 -6.76
C ALA A 10 -0.09 15.77 -6.20
N THR A 11 0.36 16.77 -5.44
CA THR A 11 1.66 16.72 -4.76
C THR A 11 1.69 15.60 -3.71
N ARG A 12 0.64 15.48 -2.89
CA ARG A 12 0.53 14.42 -1.89
C ARG A 12 0.58 13.02 -2.54
N GLU A 13 -0.12 12.82 -3.64
CA GLU A 13 -0.13 11.57 -4.38
C GLU A 13 1.26 11.24 -4.96
N ALA A 14 1.97 12.22 -5.52
CA ALA A 14 3.33 12.04 -6.01
C ALA A 14 4.31 11.66 -4.89
N ILE A 15 4.16 12.26 -3.70
CA ILE A 15 4.94 11.88 -2.51
C ILE A 15 4.64 10.43 -2.12
N LEU A 16 3.36 10.04 -2.08
CA LEU A 16 2.96 8.68 -1.71
C LEU A 16 3.45 7.61 -2.70
N ALA A 17 3.41 7.89 -3.99
CA ALA A 17 3.95 6.98 -5.01
C ALA A 17 5.45 6.72 -4.77
N ARG A 18 6.21 7.75 -4.41
CA ARG A 18 7.64 7.63 -4.13
C ARG A 18 7.91 6.95 -2.79
N ALA A 19 7.13 7.28 -1.76
CA ALA A 19 7.20 6.64 -0.45
C ALA A 19 6.90 5.14 -0.55
N TYR A 20 5.90 4.76 -1.35
CA TYR A 20 5.56 3.36 -1.62
C TYR A 20 6.74 2.60 -2.28
N ALA A 21 7.34 3.17 -3.33
CA ALA A 21 8.49 2.56 -3.98
C ALA A 21 9.69 2.38 -3.02
N LEU A 22 9.96 3.39 -2.17
CA LEU A 22 10.99 3.28 -1.13
C LEU A 22 10.66 2.19 -0.09
N ALA A 23 9.41 2.09 0.33
CA ALA A 23 8.98 1.10 1.31
C ALA A 23 9.03 -0.34 0.76
N CYS A 24 8.79 -0.54 -0.54
CA CYS A 24 8.97 -1.85 -1.18
C CYS A 24 10.42 -2.34 -1.12
N VAL A 25 11.40 -1.42 -1.22
CA VAL A 25 12.83 -1.77 -1.17
C VAL A 25 13.38 -1.86 0.25
N ASN A 26 13.05 -0.88 1.10
CA ASN A 26 13.68 -0.68 2.41
C ASN A 26 12.79 -1.12 3.59
N GLY A 27 11.59 -1.59 3.31
CA GLY A 27 10.57 -1.83 4.33
C GLY A 27 9.85 -0.56 4.78
N LEU A 28 8.68 -0.73 5.38
CA LEU A 28 7.86 0.37 5.89
C LEU A 28 8.53 1.05 7.11
N GLU A 29 9.22 0.27 7.94
CA GLU A 29 9.97 0.77 9.09
C GLU A 29 11.15 1.66 8.69
N GLY A 30 11.74 1.42 7.51
CA GLY A 30 12.80 2.27 6.96
C GLY A 30 12.32 3.62 6.41
N LEU A 31 11.00 3.83 6.30
CA LEU A 31 10.44 5.05 5.73
C LEU A 31 10.47 6.20 6.75
N THR A 32 11.07 7.33 6.37
CA THR A 32 11.11 8.57 7.16
C THR A 32 10.76 9.77 6.32
N ILE A 33 10.31 10.86 6.99
CA ILE A 33 10.05 12.15 6.31
C ILE A 33 11.30 12.61 5.55
N GLY A 34 12.48 12.44 6.14
CA GLY A 34 13.75 12.86 5.53
C GLY A 34 14.09 12.08 4.26
N THR A 35 13.99 10.74 4.29
CA THR A 35 14.30 9.92 3.11
C THR A 35 13.33 10.19 1.96
N VAL A 36 12.06 10.40 2.27
CA VAL A 36 11.05 10.73 1.25
C VAL A 36 11.28 12.13 0.70
N ALA A 37 11.53 13.14 1.55
CA ALA A 37 11.81 14.51 1.13
C ALA A 37 13.00 14.56 0.15
N GLU A 38 14.07 13.86 0.44
CA GLU A 38 15.25 13.75 -0.41
C GLU A 38 14.90 13.16 -1.79
N GLN A 39 14.10 12.11 -1.82
CA GLN A 39 13.70 11.42 -3.06
C GLN A 39 12.73 12.22 -3.94
N VAL A 40 11.90 13.06 -3.34
CA VAL A 40 10.95 13.93 -4.09
C VAL A 40 11.50 15.34 -4.36
N GLY A 41 12.72 15.64 -3.89
CA GLY A 41 13.32 16.98 -4.05
C GLY A 41 12.59 18.08 -3.30
N MET A 42 11.99 17.76 -2.15
CA MET A 42 11.28 18.72 -1.29
C MET A 42 12.02 18.93 0.03
N SER A 43 11.69 19.99 0.74
CA SER A 43 12.14 20.16 2.12
C SER A 43 11.41 19.19 3.06
N LYS A 44 12.05 18.81 4.17
CA LYS A 44 11.41 17.99 5.22
C LYS A 44 10.13 18.63 5.74
N SER A 45 10.13 19.95 5.94
CA SER A 45 8.94 20.69 6.35
C SER A 45 7.83 20.67 5.30
N GLY A 46 8.16 20.64 4.02
CA GLY A 46 7.20 20.51 2.92
C GLY A 46 6.50 19.16 2.93
N VAL A 47 7.24 18.07 3.11
CA VAL A 47 6.67 16.72 3.25
C VAL A 47 5.88 16.60 4.56
N PHE A 48 6.43 17.10 5.67
CA PHE A 48 5.76 17.09 6.98
C PHE A 48 4.40 17.80 6.94
N ALA A 49 4.28 18.90 6.18
CA ALA A 49 3.01 19.62 6.02
C ALA A 49 1.89 18.74 5.40
N HIS A 50 2.24 17.71 4.63
CA HIS A 50 1.27 16.78 4.05
C HIS A 50 0.87 15.63 5.00
N PHE A 51 1.74 15.20 5.92
CA PHE A 51 1.52 13.98 6.70
C PHE A 51 1.54 14.20 8.21
N GLY A 52 2.22 15.23 8.72
CA GLY A 52 2.21 15.59 10.13
C GLY A 52 3.11 14.75 11.04
N SER A 53 3.38 13.49 10.70
CA SER A 53 4.28 12.61 11.45
C SER A 53 4.86 11.50 10.57
N ARG A 54 5.89 10.81 11.07
CA ARG A 54 6.41 9.61 10.42
C ARG A 54 5.36 8.50 10.37
N GLU A 55 4.63 8.27 11.46
CA GLU A 55 3.57 7.26 11.53
C GLU A 55 2.46 7.55 10.52
N ASP A 56 2.02 8.80 10.40
CA ASP A 56 1.02 9.19 9.41
C ASP A 56 1.51 8.99 7.98
N LEU A 57 2.79 9.24 7.70
CA LEU A 57 3.40 8.93 6.41
C LEU A 57 3.40 7.42 6.14
N GLN A 58 3.77 6.61 7.12
CA GLN A 58 3.78 5.14 7.01
C GLN A 58 2.36 4.59 6.78
N LEU A 59 1.37 5.07 7.53
CA LEU A 59 -0.04 4.72 7.35
C LEU A 59 -0.55 5.10 5.96
N ALA A 60 -0.33 6.33 5.53
CA ALA A 60 -0.76 6.79 4.22
C ALA A 60 -0.08 6.02 3.08
N THR A 61 1.18 5.62 3.26
CA THR A 61 1.92 4.78 2.30
C THR A 61 1.33 3.37 2.23
N LEU A 62 0.99 2.79 3.38
CA LEU A 62 0.35 1.48 3.45
C LEU A 62 -1.04 1.50 2.79
N GLU A 63 -1.84 2.53 3.06
CA GLU A 63 -3.15 2.75 2.42
C GLU A 63 -3.03 2.90 0.91
N TYR A 64 -2.05 3.69 0.45
CA TYR A 64 -1.77 3.86 -0.98
C TYR A 64 -1.46 2.51 -1.66
N GLY A 65 -0.60 1.69 -1.05
CA GLY A 65 -0.30 0.34 -1.52
C GLY A 65 -1.55 -0.57 -1.51
N GLY A 66 -2.40 -0.45 -0.48
CA GLY A 66 -3.67 -1.17 -0.37
C GLY A 66 -4.62 -0.84 -1.52
N ASP A 67 -4.76 0.45 -1.86
CA ASP A 67 -5.58 0.90 -2.98
C ASP A 67 -5.05 0.39 -4.32
N LEU A 68 -3.73 0.38 -4.51
CA LEU A 68 -3.09 -0.22 -5.69
C LEU A 68 -3.39 -1.72 -5.77
N PHE A 69 -3.23 -2.44 -4.67
CA PHE A 69 -3.51 -3.87 -4.58
C PHE A 69 -4.97 -4.19 -4.93
N VAL A 70 -5.91 -3.45 -4.35
CA VAL A 70 -7.34 -3.61 -4.65
C VAL A 70 -7.61 -3.41 -6.14
N ARG A 71 -7.08 -2.35 -6.73
CA ARG A 71 -7.30 -2.04 -8.16
C ARG A 71 -6.65 -3.04 -9.11
N THR A 72 -5.47 -3.53 -8.76
CA THR A 72 -4.66 -4.39 -9.66
C THR A 72 -4.95 -5.87 -9.45
N VAL A 73 -5.13 -6.31 -8.22
CA VAL A 73 -5.29 -7.74 -7.88
C VAL A 73 -6.75 -8.12 -7.68
N MET A 74 -7.46 -7.37 -6.83
CA MET A 74 -8.80 -7.78 -6.39
C MET A 74 -9.89 -7.46 -7.41
N LEU A 75 -10.02 -6.21 -7.83
CA LEU A 75 -11.12 -5.78 -8.71
C LEU A 75 -11.16 -6.55 -10.04
N PRO A 76 -10.05 -6.84 -10.73
CA PRO A 76 -10.10 -7.68 -11.94
C PRO A 76 -10.60 -9.09 -11.64
N ALA A 77 -10.16 -9.70 -10.53
CA ALA A 77 -10.60 -11.06 -10.16
C ALA A 77 -12.08 -11.11 -9.75
N LEU A 78 -12.62 -10.05 -9.17
CA LEU A 78 -14.04 -9.99 -8.77
C LEU A 78 -15.00 -9.99 -9.98
N ARG A 79 -14.51 -9.73 -11.20
CA ARG A 79 -15.29 -9.85 -12.44
C ARG A 79 -15.51 -11.30 -12.85
N GLU A 80 -14.68 -12.20 -12.37
CA GLU A 80 -14.81 -13.63 -12.62
C GLU A 80 -15.96 -14.25 -11.81
N LYS A 81 -16.53 -15.34 -12.32
CA LYS A 81 -17.55 -16.12 -11.59
C LYS A 81 -16.98 -16.63 -10.26
N ARG A 82 -17.83 -16.62 -9.21
CA ARG A 82 -17.47 -17.21 -7.92
C ARG A 82 -17.00 -18.67 -8.08
N GLY A 83 -16.30 -19.16 -7.09
CA GLY A 83 -15.70 -20.49 -7.12
C GLY A 83 -14.30 -20.47 -7.74
N LEU A 84 -13.90 -21.57 -8.32
CA LEU A 84 -12.57 -21.79 -8.85
C LEU A 84 -12.07 -20.75 -9.86
N PRO A 85 -12.90 -20.20 -10.78
CA PRO A 85 -12.44 -19.16 -11.71
C PRO A 85 -11.94 -17.92 -10.97
N ARG A 86 -12.71 -17.41 -10.00
CA ARG A 86 -12.31 -16.24 -9.20
C ARG A 86 -11.08 -16.50 -8.36
N LEU A 87 -11.01 -17.67 -7.72
CA LEU A 87 -9.85 -18.06 -6.91
C LEU A 87 -8.56 -18.10 -7.75
N ARG A 88 -8.65 -18.69 -8.94
CA ARG A 88 -7.51 -18.71 -9.89
C ARG A 88 -7.09 -17.30 -10.32
N ALA A 89 -8.05 -16.42 -10.59
CA ALA A 89 -7.78 -15.04 -10.96
C ALA A 89 -7.12 -14.25 -9.81
N LEU A 90 -7.63 -14.39 -8.58
CA LEU A 90 -7.02 -13.80 -7.38
C LEU A 90 -5.57 -14.24 -7.23
N PHE A 91 -5.30 -15.53 -7.34
CA PHE A 91 -3.95 -16.07 -7.23
C PHE A 91 -3.04 -15.61 -8.37
N ALA A 92 -3.51 -15.67 -9.62
CA ALA A 92 -2.72 -15.25 -10.79
C ALA A 92 -2.35 -13.76 -10.73
N ASN A 93 -3.32 -12.90 -10.39
CA ASN A 93 -3.10 -11.47 -10.26
C ASN A 93 -2.13 -11.15 -9.10
N TRP A 94 -2.27 -11.85 -7.96
CA TRP A 94 -1.35 -11.69 -6.85
C TRP A 94 0.08 -12.16 -7.21
N ALA A 95 0.23 -13.30 -7.88
CA ALA A 95 1.53 -13.79 -8.32
C ALA A 95 2.21 -12.84 -9.31
N GLU A 96 1.43 -12.22 -10.18
CA GLU A 96 1.91 -11.17 -11.09
C GLU A 96 2.30 -9.91 -10.34
N TRP A 97 1.49 -9.46 -9.39
CA TRP A 97 1.79 -8.35 -8.49
C TRP A 97 3.17 -8.52 -7.82
N VAL A 98 3.41 -9.68 -7.19
CA VAL A 98 4.69 -9.95 -6.50
C VAL A 98 5.89 -9.96 -7.45
N ARG A 99 5.68 -10.37 -8.71
CA ARG A 99 6.76 -10.39 -9.72
C ARG A 99 7.12 -9.02 -10.28
N HIS A 100 6.16 -8.11 -10.34
CA HIS A 100 6.30 -6.79 -10.95
C HIS A 100 6.52 -5.67 -9.94
N GLU A 101 6.68 -5.97 -8.67
CA GLU A 101 7.18 -5.00 -7.72
C GLU A 101 8.69 -4.80 -7.99
N ASP A 102 8.95 -3.95 -8.99
CA ASP A 102 10.28 -3.64 -9.49
C ASP A 102 11.20 -3.24 -8.32
N ASP A 103 12.32 -3.95 -8.18
CA ASP A 103 13.41 -3.69 -7.26
C ASP A 103 13.13 -3.86 -5.74
N GLY A 104 11.96 -4.36 -5.36
CA GLY A 104 11.62 -4.65 -3.95
C GLY A 104 10.70 -5.84 -3.82
N GLY A 105 10.43 -6.31 -2.63
CA GLY A 105 9.43 -7.35 -2.38
C GLY A 105 8.02 -6.75 -2.20
N CYS A 106 7.04 -7.61 -1.93
CA CYS A 106 5.69 -7.16 -1.58
C CYS A 106 5.71 -6.39 -0.26
N LEU A 107 5.30 -5.12 -0.28
CA LEU A 107 5.24 -4.27 0.91
C LEU A 107 4.46 -4.92 2.05
N PHE A 108 3.35 -5.60 1.76
CA PHE A 108 2.51 -6.23 2.79
C PHE A 108 3.19 -7.43 3.45
N LEU A 109 3.97 -8.22 2.71
CA LEU A 109 4.74 -9.32 3.28
C LEU A 109 5.87 -8.80 4.17
N ALA A 110 6.59 -7.79 3.72
CA ALA A 110 7.62 -7.13 4.50
C ALA A 110 7.04 -6.49 5.77
N ALA A 111 5.98 -5.68 5.63
CA ALA A 111 5.31 -5.02 6.75
C ALA A 111 4.72 -6.04 7.75
N ALA A 112 4.18 -7.17 7.30
CA ALA A 112 3.70 -8.23 8.19
C ALA A 112 4.82 -8.76 9.09
N SER A 113 6.02 -8.94 8.56
CA SER A 113 7.18 -9.34 9.35
C SER A 113 7.70 -8.24 10.28
N GLU A 114 7.71 -6.97 9.80
CA GLU A 114 8.22 -5.82 10.58
C GLU A 114 7.32 -5.46 11.77
N TYR A 115 6.01 -5.67 11.65
CA TYR A 115 4.98 -5.22 12.61
C TYR A 115 4.28 -6.37 13.34
N ASP A 116 4.79 -7.59 13.27
CA ASP A 116 4.16 -8.76 13.92
C ASP A 116 4.02 -8.58 15.44
N ASP A 117 5.06 -8.09 16.09
CA ASP A 117 5.13 -7.87 17.54
C ASP A 117 5.05 -6.38 17.95
N ARG A 118 4.70 -5.47 17.03
CA ARG A 118 4.66 -4.02 17.28
C ARG A 118 3.23 -3.50 17.28
N PRO A 119 2.55 -3.41 18.45
CA PRO A 119 1.21 -2.86 18.51
C PRO A 119 1.21 -1.38 18.11
N GLY A 120 0.15 -0.94 17.43
CA GLY A 120 -0.01 0.45 17.00
C GLY A 120 -0.88 0.57 15.75
N ALA A 121 -1.02 1.80 15.26
CA ALA A 121 -1.92 2.13 14.16
C ALA A 121 -1.52 1.42 12.85
N VAL A 122 -0.23 1.37 12.54
CA VAL A 122 0.29 0.71 11.33
C VAL A 122 -0.04 -0.79 11.34
N ARG A 123 0.19 -1.47 12.47
CA ARG A 123 -0.16 -2.90 12.60
C ARG A 123 -1.65 -3.14 12.47
N ASN A 124 -2.47 -2.29 13.09
CA ASN A 124 -3.93 -2.41 13.04
C ASN A 124 -4.44 -2.28 11.61
N GLU A 125 -3.93 -1.33 10.86
CA GLU A 125 -4.28 -1.15 9.44
C GLU A 125 -3.84 -2.35 8.60
N LEU A 126 -2.61 -2.82 8.76
CA LEU A 126 -2.10 -3.99 8.08
C LEU A 126 -2.96 -5.24 8.35
N VAL A 127 -3.33 -5.48 9.61
CA VAL A 127 -4.22 -6.58 10.00
C VAL A 127 -5.60 -6.45 9.33
N SER A 128 -6.14 -5.23 9.24
CA SER A 128 -7.40 -4.96 8.54
C SER A 128 -7.32 -5.33 7.07
N MET A 129 -6.25 -4.94 6.39
CA MET A 129 -6.00 -5.26 4.96
C MET A 129 -5.85 -6.77 4.73
N VAL A 130 -5.05 -7.45 5.55
CA VAL A 130 -4.86 -8.91 5.46
C VAL A 130 -6.17 -9.66 5.69
N ARG A 131 -6.97 -9.25 6.67
CA ARG A 131 -8.31 -9.81 6.90
C ARG A 131 -9.25 -9.54 5.73
N GLY A 132 -9.16 -8.40 5.09
CA GLY A 132 -9.91 -8.07 3.88
C GLY A 132 -9.58 -9.06 2.75
N TRP A 133 -8.31 -9.29 2.50
CA TRP A 133 -7.82 -10.26 1.52
C TRP A 133 -8.30 -11.68 1.83
N GLN A 134 -8.17 -12.13 3.07
CA GLN A 134 -8.64 -13.46 3.51
C GLN A 134 -10.15 -13.62 3.31
N ARG A 135 -10.95 -12.59 3.62
CA ARG A 135 -12.41 -12.63 3.39
C ARG A 135 -12.75 -12.82 1.91
N GLU A 136 -12.05 -12.13 1.01
CA GLU A 136 -12.33 -12.28 -0.44
C GLU A 136 -11.93 -13.66 -0.97
N ILE A 137 -10.85 -14.25 -0.46
CA ILE A 137 -10.48 -15.64 -0.77
C ILE A 137 -11.58 -16.59 -0.26
N SER A 138 -12.03 -16.46 0.99
CA SER A 138 -13.09 -17.28 1.57
C SER A 138 -14.37 -17.18 0.75
N ARG A 139 -14.79 -15.95 0.39
CA ARG A 139 -15.97 -15.72 -0.47
C ARG A 139 -15.84 -16.32 -1.88
N ALA A 140 -14.62 -16.41 -2.39
CA ALA A 140 -14.39 -17.04 -3.68
C ALA A 140 -14.52 -18.57 -3.63
N ILE A 141 -14.26 -19.18 -2.46
CA ILE A 141 -14.38 -20.63 -2.22
C ILE A 141 -15.82 -21.04 -1.92
N GLU A 142 -16.55 -20.21 -1.17
CA GLU A 142 -17.96 -20.43 -0.86
C GLU A 142 -18.80 -20.30 -2.14
N GLN A 143 -19.51 -21.39 -2.48
CA GLN A 143 -20.36 -21.46 -3.68
C GLN A 143 -21.73 -20.80 -3.45
#